data_a7f4109b4d8cbc1bb5c310237120050c
#
_entry.id   a7f4109b4d8cbc1bb5c310237120050c
#
_cell.length_a   1.000
_cell.length_b   1.000
_cell.length_c   1.000
_cell.angle_alpha   90.00
_cell.angle_beta   90.00
_cell.angle_gamma   90.00
#
_symmetry.space_group_name_H-M   'P 1'
#
loop_
_entity.id
_entity.type
_entity.pdbx_description
1 polymer ?
#
loop_
_entity_poly.entity_id
_entity_poly.type
_entity_poly.pdbx_seq_one_letter_code
_entity_poly.pdbx_strand_id
1 'polypeptide(L)'
;MQQRKQFKVLLIGDSCADEYVYGVCERLNPEAPVPILRRTRTDTQMGMAWNVQQNMLAFDIKVYIITQGELIIKRRFIDERYNQQLLRVDIEDEIKPFDYEIPDEDFDALVISDYDKGFLTSEKIFELAEWFDGPVFIDSKKTNLPVDKAYIKINDDEYSKLDEELKDSPNLIVTKGAQGVDYQGKNYPAVGVSVFDVCGAGDTFLSALVYFYLRYGKIDTAIPYANKAAAIAVTHFGTYVLQKRDIHEICD
;
A
#
# COMPACT_ATOMS: atom_id res chain seq x y z
N MET A 1 6.19 -31.10 -13.42
CA MET A 1 6.05 -29.73 -12.90
C MET A 1 4.62 -29.61 -12.41
N GLN A 2 4.39 -29.57 -11.09
CA GLN A 2 3.06 -29.26 -10.57
C GLN A 2 2.71 -27.84 -11.04
N GLN A 3 1.56 -27.67 -11.69
CA GLN A 3 1.03 -26.34 -11.99
C GLN A 3 0.91 -25.57 -10.65
N ARG A 4 1.64 -24.47 -10.53
CA ARG A 4 1.49 -23.58 -9.34
C ARG A 4 0.05 -23.07 -9.35
N LYS A 5 -0.67 -23.27 -8.24
CA LYS A 5 -1.99 -22.67 -8.05
C LYS A 5 -1.84 -21.17 -8.19
N GLN A 6 -2.55 -20.54 -9.11
CA GLN A 6 -2.64 -19.09 -9.21
C GLN A 6 -3.70 -18.63 -8.20
N PHE A 7 -3.28 -17.82 -7.23
CA PHE A 7 -4.18 -17.27 -6.23
C PHE A 7 -5.09 -16.19 -6.81
N LYS A 8 -6.26 -16.04 -6.21
CA LYS A 8 -7.26 -15.03 -6.55
C LYS A 8 -7.62 -14.23 -5.30
N VAL A 9 -7.47 -12.92 -5.34
CA VAL A 9 -7.65 -12.01 -4.21
C VAL A 9 -8.72 -10.98 -4.53
N LEU A 10 -9.62 -10.76 -3.58
CA LEU A 10 -10.51 -9.60 -3.56
C LEU A 10 -9.80 -8.45 -2.84
N LEU A 11 -9.56 -7.35 -3.54
CA LEU A 11 -8.96 -6.14 -3.01
C LEU A 11 -10.00 -5.02 -2.97
N ILE A 12 -10.25 -4.44 -1.81
CA ILE A 12 -11.19 -3.34 -1.64
C ILE A 12 -10.47 -2.18 -0.96
N GLY A 13 -10.61 -0.96 -1.48
CA GLY A 13 -9.98 0.19 -0.83
C GLY A 13 -9.95 1.47 -1.64
N ASP A 14 -9.37 2.51 -1.05
CA ASP A 14 -9.18 3.79 -1.70
C ASP A 14 -8.09 3.70 -2.78
N SER A 15 -8.29 4.37 -3.90
CA SER A 15 -7.31 4.48 -4.97
C SER A 15 -7.03 5.94 -5.33
N CYS A 16 -5.84 6.23 -5.84
CA CYS A 16 -5.49 7.56 -6.34
C CYS A 16 -4.57 7.50 -7.55
N ALA A 17 -4.52 8.61 -8.29
CA ALA A 17 -3.48 8.87 -9.27
C ALA A 17 -2.38 9.72 -8.62
N ASP A 18 -1.14 9.23 -8.59
CA ASP A 18 0.04 9.99 -8.23
C ASP A 18 0.61 10.65 -9.50
N GLU A 19 0.41 11.96 -9.66
CA GLU A 19 0.92 12.72 -10.78
C GLU A 19 2.22 13.43 -10.43
N TYR A 20 3.24 13.25 -11.24
CA TYR A 20 4.55 13.88 -11.11
C TYR A 20 4.75 14.85 -12.28
N VAL A 21 4.58 16.15 -12.00
CA VAL A 21 4.79 17.23 -12.97
C VAL A 21 6.23 17.69 -12.87
N TYR A 22 7.05 17.26 -13.81
CA TYR A 22 8.46 17.65 -13.91
C TYR A 22 8.62 18.93 -14.69
N GLY A 23 9.58 19.73 -14.28
CA GLY A 23 9.93 20.97 -14.98
C GLY A 23 11.26 21.55 -14.52
N VAL A 24 11.57 22.73 -15.01
CA VAL A 24 12.81 23.45 -14.69
C VAL A 24 12.47 24.81 -14.11
N CYS A 25 13.07 25.15 -12.96
CA CYS A 25 12.94 26.43 -12.29
C CYS A 25 14.17 27.30 -12.55
N GLU A 26 14.10 28.21 -13.54
CA GLU A 26 15.24 29.07 -13.93
C GLU A 26 15.18 30.47 -13.32
N ARG A 27 14.01 30.89 -12.85
CA ARG A 27 13.78 32.23 -12.29
C ARG A 27 12.66 32.26 -11.26
N LEU A 28 12.66 33.28 -10.43
CA LEU A 28 11.54 33.60 -9.58
C LEU A 28 10.44 34.36 -10.32
N ASN A 29 9.24 34.26 -9.83
CA ASN A 29 8.11 35.04 -10.30
C ASN A 29 8.33 36.52 -9.92
N PRO A 30 8.16 37.48 -10.85
CA PRO A 30 8.27 38.91 -10.54
C PRO A 30 7.15 39.42 -9.61
N GLU A 31 6.02 38.72 -9.54
CA GLU A 31 4.83 39.13 -8.78
C GLU A 31 4.86 38.57 -7.34
N ALA A 32 5.64 37.51 -7.07
CA ALA A 32 5.72 36.87 -5.76
C ALA A 32 7.06 36.09 -5.64
N PRO A 33 7.62 35.92 -4.41
CA PRO A 33 8.89 35.24 -4.19
C PRO A 33 8.75 33.71 -4.29
N VAL A 34 8.22 33.22 -5.40
CA VAL A 34 8.01 31.78 -5.69
C VAL A 34 8.70 31.40 -7.02
N PRO A 35 9.18 30.16 -7.16
CA PRO A 35 9.76 29.72 -8.44
C PRO A 35 8.69 29.63 -9.54
N ILE A 36 9.12 29.87 -10.78
CA ILE A 36 8.33 29.53 -11.97
C ILE A 36 8.83 28.18 -12.48
N LEU A 37 7.97 27.16 -12.41
CA LEU A 37 8.23 25.85 -12.97
C LEU A 37 7.78 25.82 -14.44
N ARG A 38 8.72 25.70 -15.36
CA ARG A 38 8.44 25.45 -16.79
C ARG A 38 8.35 23.94 -17.01
N ARG A 39 7.10 23.44 -17.16
CA ARG A 39 6.83 22.00 -17.32
C ARG A 39 7.55 21.42 -18.53
N THR A 40 8.19 20.26 -18.33
CA THR A 40 8.83 19.42 -19.36
C THR A 40 8.00 18.18 -19.68
N ARG A 41 7.57 17.45 -18.63
CA ARG A 41 6.76 16.24 -18.76
C ARG A 41 5.85 16.03 -17.55
N THR A 42 4.90 15.11 -17.69
CA THR A 42 4.08 14.64 -16.59
C THR A 42 4.04 13.11 -16.65
N ASP A 43 4.34 12.46 -15.53
CA ASP A 43 4.22 11.02 -15.35
C ASP A 43 3.09 10.76 -14.37
N THR A 44 2.32 9.69 -14.60
CA THR A 44 1.23 9.28 -13.70
C THR A 44 1.48 7.84 -13.26
N GLN A 45 1.40 7.61 -11.96
CA GLN A 45 1.52 6.29 -11.34
C GLN A 45 0.22 5.96 -10.60
N MET A 46 -0.02 4.66 -10.41
CA MET A 46 -1.15 4.18 -9.63
C MET A 46 -0.78 4.14 -8.15
N GLY A 47 -1.55 4.81 -7.29
CA GLY A 47 -1.32 4.89 -5.85
C GLY A 47 -2.39 4.18 -5.02
N MET A 48 -2.15 4.01 -3.72
CA MET A 48 -3.04 3.38 -2.75
C MET A 48 -3.39 1.94 -3.17
N ALA A 49 -4.67 1.53 -3.14
CA ALA A 49 -5.12 0.19 -3.53
C ALA A 49 -4.69 -0.21 -4.96
N TRP A 50 -4.60 0.74 -5.89
CA TRP A 50 -4.05 0.43 -7.22
C TRP A 50 -2.57 0.03 -7.19
N ASN A 51 -1.76 0.63 -6.31
CA ASN A 51 -0.37 0.21 -6.13
C ASN A 51 -0.28 -1.19 -5.51
N VAL A 52 -1.15 -1.50 -4.53
CA VAL A 52 -1.29 -2.86 -3.98
C VAL A 52 -1.64 -3.85 -5.09
N GLN A 53 -2.65 -3.53 -5.93
CA GLN A 53 -3.03 -4.36 -7.06
C GLN A 53 -1.84 -4.64 -8.00
N GLN A 54 -1.11 -3.60 -8.42
CA GLN A 54 0.00 -3.75 -9.35
C GLN A 54 1.11 -4.67 -8.78
N ASN A 55 1.42 -4.52 -7.49
CA ASN A 55 2.39 -5.38 -6.83
C ASN A 55 1.88 -6.83 -6.65
N MET A 56 0.58 -7.04 -6.39
CA MET A 56 -0.01 -8.38 -6.37
C MET A 56 0.03 -9.05 -7.75
N LEU A 57 -0.27 -8.29 -8.82
CA LEU A 57 -0.16 -8.79 -10.20
C LEU A 57 1.29 -9.20 -10.54
N ALA A 58 2.31 -8.50 -10.01
CA ALA A 58 3.71 -8.86 -10.19
C ALA A 58 4.04 -10.25 -9.59
N PHE A 59 3.36 -10.66 -8.52
CA PHE A 59 3.43 -12.00 -7.92
C PHE A 59 2.55 -13.04 -8.63
N ASP A 60 1.95 -12.73 -9.78
CA ASP A 60 1.03 -13.61 -10.53
C ASP A 60 -0.26 -13.94 -9.75
N ILE A 61 -0.72 -13.05 -8.88
CA ILE A 61 -2.02 -13.12 -8.22
C ILE A 61 -3.08 -12.54 -9.17
N LYS A 62 -4.22 -13.20 -9.33
CA LYS A 62 -5.42 -12.61 -9.93
C LYS A 62 -6.07 -11.69 -8.91
N VAL A 63 -6.27 -10.43 -9.25
CA VAL A 63 -6.86 -9.45 -8.35
C VAL A 63 -8.18 -8.95 -8.92
N TYR A 64 -9.24 -9.14 -8.16
CA TYR A 64 -10.49 -8.41 -8.36
C TYR A 64 -10.47 -7.20 -7.44
N ILE A 65 -10.48 -6.00 -8.02
CA ILE A 65 -10.42 -4.76 -7.24
C ILE A 65 -11.75 -4.02 -7.25
N ILE A 66 -12.16 -3.55 -6.07
CA ILE A 66 -13.27 -2.61 -5.91
C ILE A 66 -12.73 -1.35 -5.26
N THR A 67 -12.88 -0.22 -5.91
CA THR A 67 -12.42 1.08 -5.44
C THR A 67 -13.47 2.14 -5.78
N GLN A 68 -13.39 3.31 -5.14
CA GLN A 68 -14.31 4.41 -5.41
C GLN A 68 -14.25 4.85 -6.89
N GLY A 69 -15.36 5.36 -7.38
CA GLY A 69 -15.46 5.94 -8.72
C GLY A 69 -15.00 7.39 -8.81
N GLU A 70 -14.92 8.07 -7.66
CA GLU A 70 -14.53 9.47 -7.54
C GLU A 70 -13.01 9.63 -7.67
N LEU A 71 -12.59 10.83 -8.08
CA LEU A 71 -11.20 11.11 -8.42
C LEU A 71 -10.41 11.57 -7.19
N ILE A 72 -9.27 10.91 -6.95
CA ILE A 72 -8.23 11.39 -6.02
C ILE A 72 -6.94 11.52 -6.81
N ILE A 73 -6.37 12.73 -6.83
CA ILE A 73 -5.06 12.98 -7.49
C ILE A 73 -4.12 13.63 -6.46
N LYS A 74 -2.94 13.05 -6.34
CA LYS A 74 -1.81 13.65 -5.60
C LYS A 74 -0.80 14.17 -6.60
N ARG A 75 -0.87 15.47 -6.93
CA ARG A 75 -0.01 16.09 -7.92
C ARG A 75 1.21 16.73 -7.29
N ARG A 76 2.39 16.22 -7.64
CA ARG A 76 3.68 16.70 -7.17
C ARG A 76 4.38 17.50 -8.27
N PHE A 77 4.87 18.69 -7.94
CA PHE A 77 5.67 19.54 -8.84
C PHE A 77 7.14 19.40 -8.46
N ILE A 78 7.99 19.02 -9.46
CA ILE A 78 9.38 18.63 -9.23
C ILE A 78 10.31 19.42 -10.15
N ASP A 79 11.32 20.09 -9.57
CA ASP A 79 12.45 20.59 -10.36
C ASP A 79 13.35 19.38 -10.72
N GLU A 80 13.32 18.98 -11.99
CA GLU A 80 14.02 17.76 -12.45
C GLU A 80 15.55 17.87 -12.41
N ARG A 81 16.12 19.09 -12.40
CA ARG A 81 17.58 19.30 -12.32
C ARG A 81 18.16 18.83 -10.98
N TYR A 82 17.37 18.98 -9.92
CA TYR A 82 17.79 18.65 -8.55
C TYR A 82 16.95 17.53 -7.93
N ASN A 83 16.01 16.99 -8.70
CA ASN A 83 15.02 16.02 -8.23
C ASN A 83 14.31 16.48 -6.94
N GLN A 84 14.01 17.79 -6.88
CA GLN A 84 13.44 18.44 -5.70
C GLN A 84 11.95 18.66 -5.86
N GLN A 85 11.15 18.09 -4.96
CA GLN A 85 9.73 18.40 -4.88
C GLN A 85 9.54 19.83 -4.35
N LEU A 86 8.82 20.64 -5.09
CA LEU A 86 8.54 22.05 -4.78
C LEU A 86 7.19 22.22 -4.07
N LEU A 87 6.20 21.47 -4.51
CA LEU A 87 4.81 21.57 -4.06
C LEU A 87 4.08 20.25 -4.29
N ARG A 88 3.12 19.93 -3.41
CA ARG A 88 2.09 18.92 -3.69
C ARG A 88 0.72 19.58 -3.65
N VAL A 89 -0.12 19.28 -4.62
CA VAL A 89 -1.53 19.65 -4.69
C VAL A 89 -2.36 18.38 -4.62
N ASP A 90 -3.21 18.28 -3.62
CA ASP A 90 -4.15 17.18 -3.46
C ASP A 90 -5.50 17.63 -4.05
N ILE A 91 -6.02 16.88 -5.01
CA ILE A 91 -7.31 17.08 -5.65
C ILE A 91 -8.16 15.87 -5.26
N GLU A 92 -9.21 16.10 -4.48
CA GLU A 92 -10.04 15.04 -3.94
C GLU A 92 -11.51 15.43 -4.15
N ASP A 93 -12.26 14.57 -4.84
CA ASP A 93 -13.71 14.67 -4.90
C ASP A 93 -14.33 14.19 -3.59
N GLU A 94 -15.58 14.50 -3.34
CA GLU A 94 -16.35 13.93 -2.23
C GLU A 94 -16.61 12.45 -2.52
N ILE A 95 -15.96 11.58 -1.73
CA ILE A 95 -16.01 10.14 -1.92
C ILE A 95 -17.32 9.58 -1.36
N LYS A 96 -18.03 8.80 -2.18
CA LYS A 96 -19.22 8.07 -1.73
C LYS A 96 -18.81 6.80 -0.98
N PRO A 97 -19.49 6.49 0.14
CA PRO A 97 -19.29 5.23 0.83
C PRO A 97 -19.54 4.02 -0.09
N PHE A 98 -18.89 2.92 0.24
CA PHE A 98 -18.99 1.65 -0.48
C PHE A 98 -20.45 1.21 -0.67
N ASP A 99 -20.85 1.12 -1.92
CA ASP A 99 -22.16 0.63 -2.38
C ASP A 99 -21.98 -0.18 -3.67
N TYR A 100 -21.20 -1.26 -3.58
CA TYR A 100 -20.89 -2.12 -4.71
C TYR A 100 -21.25 -3.56 -4.40
N GLU A 101 -21.74 -4.27 -5.39
CA GLU A 101 -21.93 -5.72 -5.31
C GLU A 101 -20.58 -6.43 -5.42
N ILE A 102 -20.34 -7.36 -4.51
CA ILE A 102 -19.17 -8.24 -4.56
C ILE A 102 -19.56 -9.43 -5.45
N PRO A 103 -18.74 -9.82 -6.44
CA PRO A 103 -19.07 -10.94 -7.31
C PRO A 103 -19.13 -12.25 -6.52
N ASP A 104 -20.06 -13.09 -6.89
CA ASP A 104 -20.20 -14.46 -6.36
C ASP A 104 -19.11 -15.37 -6.97
N GLU A 105 -17.89 -15.20 -6.50
CA GLU A 105 -16.71 -15.92 -6.96
C GLU A 105 -15.85 -16.32 -5.76
N ASP A 106 -15.15 -17.45 -5.87
CA ASP A 106 -14.21 -17.90 -4.85
C ASP A 106 -12.94 -17.04 -4.86
N PHE A 107 -12.60 -16.47 -3.71
CA PHE A 107 -11.34 -15.77 -3.46
C PHE A 107 -10.51 -16.47 -2.39
N ASP A 108 -9.19 -16.50 -2.57
CA ASP A 108 -8.26 -17.10 -1.61
C ASP A 108 -7.96 -16.18 -0.42
N ALA A 109 -8.17 -14.86 -0.58
CA ALA A 109 -8.04 -13.86 0.49
C ALA A 109 -8.86 -12.61 0.18
N LEU A 110 -9.25 -11.89 1.25
CA LEU A 110 -9.73 -10.51 1.20
C LEU A 110 -8.60 -9.57 1.66
N VAL A 111 -8.38 -8.50 0.90
CA VAL A 111 -7.43 -7.44 1.25
C VAL A 111 -8.16 -6.11 1.27
N ILE A 112 -8.03 -5.37 2.37
CA ILE A 112 -8.55 -4.02 2.54
C ILE A 112 -7.38 -3.05 2.60
N SER A 113 -7.34 -2.06 1.69
CA SER A 113 -6.35 -0.99 1.64
C SER A 113 -7.07 0.35 1.79
N ASP A 114 -7.25 0.79 3.05
CA ASP A 114 -8.06 1.93 3.43
C ASP A 114 -7.18 3.12 3.83
N TYR A 115 -7.26 4.18 3.08
CA TYR A 115 -6.55 5.45 3.32
C TYR A 115 -7.43 6.50 4.01
N ASP A 116 -8.59 6.07 4.53
CA ASP A 116 -9.57 6.89 5.22
C ASP A 116 -10.05 8.10 4.38
N LYS A 117 -10.33 7.82 3.10
CA LYS A 117 -10.85 8.82 2.16
C LYS A 117 -12.37 8.86 2.10
N GLY A 118 -13.05 8.01 2.89
CA GLY A 118 -14.51 7.97 2.99
C GLY A 118 -15.15 6.82 2.21
N PHE A 119 -14.39 6.06 1.40
CA PHE A 119 -14.93 4.92 0.66
C PHE A 119 -15.36 3.78 1.60
N LEU A 120 -14.51 3.42 2.58
CA LEU A 120 -14.85 2.42 3.57
C LEU A 120 -15.12 3.08 4.92
N THR A 121 -16.29 2.85 5.51
CA THR A 121 -16.55 3.18 6.92
C THR A 121 -15.98 2.07 7.82
N SER A 122 -15.79 2.35 9.12
CA SER A 122 -15.37 1.31 10.07
C SER A 122 -16.36 0.14 10.08
N GLU A 123 -17.67 0.44 10.11
CA GLU A 123 -18.72 -0.57 10.10
C GLU A 123 -18.62 -1.48 8.86
N LYS A 124 -18.34 -0.89 7.68
CA LYS A 124 -18.19 -1.66 6.44
C LYS A 124 -16.93 -2.55 6.48
N ILE A 125 -15.84 -2.10 7.07
CA ILE A 125 -14.63 -2.92 7.26
C ILE A 125 -14.93 -4.12 8.17
N PHE A 126 -15.66 -3.92 9.27
CA PHE A 126 -16.09 -5.03 10.14
C PHE A 126 -17.02 -6.00 9.41
N GLU A 127 -18.02 -5.48 8.69
CA GLU A 127 -18.96 -6.31 7.90
C GLU A 127 -18.22 -7.18 6.87
N LEU A 128 -17.26 -6.61 6.13
CA LEU A 128 -16.47 -7.32 5.13
C LEU A 128 -15.58 -8.40 5.78
N ALA A 129 -14.96 -8.10 6.92
CA ALA A 129 -14.11 -9.04 7.64
C ALA A 129 -14.91 -10.21 8.24
N GLU A 130 -16.16 -9.98 8.68
CA GLU A 130 -17.05 -11.03 9.17
C GLU A 130 -17.66 -11.85 8.02
N TRP A 131 -17.95 -11.20 6.90
CA TRP A 131 -18.55 -11.85 5.73
C TRP A 131 -17.59 -12.84 5.06
N PHE A 132 -16.29 -12.53 5.01
CA PHE A 132 -15.33 -13.33 4.25
C PHE A 132 -14.88 -14.58 5.02
N ASP A 133 -15.16 -15.76 4.46
CA ASP A 133 -14.70 -17.05 5.02
C ASP A 133 -13.30 -17.41 4.51
N GLY A 134 -12.29 -16.75 5.08
CA GLY A 134 -10.88 -16.94 4.70
C GLY A 134 -9.96 -15.92 5.35
N PRO A 135 -8.68 -15.88 4.96
CA PRO A 135 -7.73 -14.91 5.49
C PRO A 135 -8.06 -13.49 5.01
N VAL A 136 -8.17 -12.58 5.98
CA VAL A 136 -8.41 -11.16 5.75
C VAL A 136 -7.16 -10.37 6.14
N PHE A 137 -6.72 -9.46 5.28
CA PHE A 137 -5.60 -8.55 5.51
C PHE A 137 -6.08 -7.11 5.39
N ILE A 138 -5.73 -6.29 6.37
CA ILE A 138 -6.15 -4.89 6.41
C ILE A 138 -4.93 -3.98 6.60
N ASP A 139 -4.81 -2.98 5.75
CA ASP A 139 -3.97 -1.79 5.93
C ASP A 139 -4.90 -0.59 5.97
N SER A 140 -5.08 0.04 7.13
CA SER A 140 -6.04 1.13 7.31
C SER A 140 -5.49 2.23 8.20
N LYS A 141 -5.93 3.46 7.91
CA LYS A 141 -5.64 4.64 8.71
C LYS A 141 -6.59 4.80 9.91
N LYS A 142 -7.61 3.96 10.01
CA LYS A 142 -8.56 3.95 11.12
C LYS A 142 -7.98 3.29 12.36
N THR A 143 -8.46 3.70 13.51
CA THR A 143 -8.04 3.17 14.82
C THR A 143 -8.94 2.05 15.34
N ASN A 144 -10.20 1.98 14.88
CA ASN A 144 -11.15 0.92 15.22
C ASN A 144 -11.17 -0.13 14.10
N LEU A 145 -10.57 -1.30 14.32
CA LEU A 145 -10.35 -2.34 13.32
C LEU A 145 -10.67 -3.74 13.87
N PRO A 146 -11.12 -4.71 13.04
CA PRO A 146 -11.51 -6.06 13.44
C PRO A 146 -10.30 -6.96 13.70
N VAL A 147 -9.53 -6.66 14.74
CA VAL A 147 -8.25 -7.32 15.07
C VAL A 147 -8.39 -8.83 15.37
N ASP A 148 -9.58 -9.31 15.74
CA ASP A 148 -9.85 -10.73 16.00
C ASP A 148 -10.14 -11.53 14.73
N LYS A 149 -10.47 -10.84 13.63
CA LYS A 149 -10.91 -11.42 12.36
C LYS A 149 -9.91 -11.27 11.21
N ALA A 150 -8.97 -10.34 11.34
CA ALA A 150 -8.06 -9.98 10.26
C ALA A 150 -6.63 -9.81 10.76
N TYR A 151 -5.67 -10.03 9.88
CA TYR A 151 -4.30 -9.56 10.06
C TYR A 151 -4.24 -8.07 9.73
N ILE A 152 -3.90 -7.27 10.73
CA ILE A 152 -3.86 -5.81 10.61
C ILE A 152 -2.41 -5.37 10.43
N LYS A 153 -2.08 -4.85 9.26
CA LYS A 153 -0.79 -4.21 9.00
C LYS A 153 -0.91 -2.71 9.22
N ILE A 154 -0.11 -2.17 10.10
CA ILE A 154 -0.02 -0.73 10.39
C ILE A 154 1.44 -0.30 10.49
N ASN A 155 1.68 0.99 10.39
CA ASN A 155 2.99 1.56 10.68
C ASN A 155 3.09 2.03 12.15
N ASP A 156 4.28 2.46 12.56
CA ASP A 156 4.57 2.89 13.94
C ASP A 156 3.74 4.11 14.37
N ASP A 157 3.49 5.06 13.46
CA ASP A 157 2.64 6.22 13.74
C ASP A 157 1.17 5.83 13.94
N GLU A 158 0.67 4.90 13.16
CA GLU A 158 -0.69 4.35 13.27
C GLU A 158 -0.83 3.53 14.55
N TYR A 159 0.17 2.70 14.87
CA TYR A 159 0.23 1.93 16.12
C TYR A 159 0.16 2.85 17.34
N SER A 160 0.84 3.98 17.31
CA SER A 160 0.82 4.94 18.44
C SER A 160 -0.57 5.51 18.75
N LYS A 161 -1.48 5.51 17.76
CA LYS A 161 -2.84 6.07 17.84
C LYS A 161 -3.90 5.03 18.17
N LEU A 162 -3.55 3.73 18.15
CA LEU A 162 -4.49 2.67 18.52
C LEU A 162 -4.84 2.73 20.01
N ASP A 163 -6.06 2.29 20.32
CA ASP A 163 -6.48 2.04 21.68
C ASP A 163 -5.61 0.93 22.31
N GLU A 164 -5.28 1.07 23.60
CA GLU A 164 -4.37 0.14 24.31
C GLU A 164 -4.85 -1.32 24.22
N GLU A 165 -6.16 -1.54 24.26
CA GLU A 165 -6.78 -2.87 24.17
C GLU A 165 -6.49 -3.57 22.82
N LEU A 166 -6.32 -2.79 21.74
CA LEU A 166 -6.05 -3.34 20.41
C LEU A 166 -4.55 -3.60 20.19
N LYS A 167 -3.68 -2.95 20.94
CA LYS A 167 -2.21 -3.09 20.82
C LYS A 167 -1.70 -4.48 21.17
N ASP A 168 -2.42 -5.20 22.02
CA ASP A 168 -2.08 -6.57 22.46
C ASP A 168 -2.61 -7.66 21.51
N SER A 169 -3.26 -7.26 20.38
CA SER A 169 -3.81 -8.24 19.45
C SER A 169 -2.72 -9.09 18.80
N PRO A 170 -2.87 -10.44 18.79
CA PRO A 170 -1.91 -11.35 18.16
C PRO A 170 -1.86 -11.24 16.62
N ASN A 171 -2.83 -10.55 16.02
CA ASN A 171 -2.92 -10.39 14.57
C ASN A 171 -2.36 -9.05 14.07
N LEU A 172 -1.78 -8.26 14.98
CA LEU A 172 -1.21 -6.96 14.64
C LEU A 172 0.21 -7.09 14.09
N ILE A 173 0.47 -6.52 12.93
CA ILE A 173 1.75 -6.49 12.23
C ILE A 173 2.20 -5.04 12.13
N VAL A 174 3.21 -4.65 12.91
CA VAL A 174 3.65 -3.25 13.02
C VAL A 174 4.93 -3.04 12.21
N THR A 175 4.84 -2.29 11.13
CA THR A 175 6.01 -1.91 10.31
C THR A 175 6.70 -0.68 10.89
N LYS A 176 8.05 -0.76 11.11
CA LYS A 176 8.87 0.26 11.76
C LYS A 176 10.01 0.77 10.88
N GLY A 177 9.77 0.84 9.58
CA GLY A 177 10.74 1.30 8.59
C GLY A 177 12.08 0.55 8.69
N ALA A 178 13.18 1.25 8.93
CA ALA A 178 14.51 0.65 9.02
C ALA A 178 14.68 -0.34 10.21
N GLN A 179 13.80 -0.31 11.19
CA GLN A 179 13.82 -1.26 12.33
C GLN A 179 13.13 -2.58 12.00
N GLY A 180 12.44 -2.67 10.86
CA GLY A 180 11.77 -3.88 10.42
C GLY A 180 10.31 -3.96 10.86
N VAL A 181 9.88 -5.13 11.30
CA VAL A 181 8.48 -5.44 11.61
C VAL A 181 8.37 -6.14 12.95
N ASP A 182 7.47 -5.67 13.80
CA ASP A 182 7.09 -6.37 15.02
C ASP A 182 5.80 -7.17 14.78
N TYR A 183 5.83 -8.45 15.17
CA TYR A 183 4.70 -9.34 15.12
C TYR A 183 4.77 -10.33 16.28
N GLN A 184 3.71 -10.42 17.11
CA GLN A 184 3.62 -11.31 18.28
C GLN A 184 4.83 -11.23 19.21
N GLY A 185 5.30 -10.01 19.52
CA GLY A 185 6.43 -9.78 20.42
C GLY A 185 7.80 -10.12 19.84
N LYS A 186 7.87 -10.51 18.58
CA LYS A 186 9.11 -10.80 17.86
C LYS A 186 9.39 -9.71 16.82
N ASN A 187 10.63 -9.22 16.77
CA ASN A 187 11.09 -8.31 15.72
C ASN A 187 11.69 -9.11 14.56
N TYR A 188 11.27 -8.74 13.36
CA TYR A 188 11.80 -9.20 12.07
C TYR A 188 12.58 -8.05 11.44
N PRO A 189 13.91 -8.10 11.43
CA PRO A 189 14.72 -6.97 10.99
C PRO A 189 14.47 -6.61 9.52
N ALA A 190 14.56 -5.31 9.22
CA ALA A 190 14.53 -4.85 7.84
C ALA A 190 15.80 -5.29 7.10
N VAL A 191 15.70 -5.39 5.78
CA VAL A 191 16.87 -5.55 4.92
C VAL A 191 17.57 -4.19 4.79
N GLY A 192 18.87 -4.14 5.13
CA GLY A 192 19.64 -2.90 5.04
C GLY A 192 19.89 -2.50 3.59
N VAL A 193 19.29 -1.39 3.17
CA VAL A 193 19.44 -0.80 1.83
C VAL A 193 19.58 0.72 1.91
N SER A 194 20.08 1.34 0.85
CA SER A 194 20.03 2.81 0.72
C SER A 194 18.64 3.22 0.32
N VAL A 195 17.94 3.95 1.21
CA VAL A 195 16.57 4.43 0.98
C VAL A 195 16.64 5.65 0.06
N PHE A 196 15.88 5.58 -1.04
CA PHE A 196 15.68 6.68 -1.98
C PHE A 196 14.32 7.37 -1.76
N ASP A 197 13.24 6.59 -1.67
CA ASP A 197 11.88 7.06 -1.39
C ASP A 197 11.11 5.98 -0.64
N VAL A 198 10.26 6.37 0.31
CA VAL A 198 9.45 5.43 1.10
C VAL A 198 8.02 5.28 0.56
N CYS A 199 7.69 6.01 -0.50
CA CYS A 199 6.35 5.99 -1.11
C CYS A 199 6.00 4.59 -1.62
N GLY A 200 4.82 4.07 -1.22
CA GLY A 200 4.33 2.76 -1.66
C GLY A 200 5.03 1.54 -1.02
N ALA A 201 6.02 1.72 -0.14
CA ALA A 201 6.70 0.60 0.53
C ALA A 201 5.73 -0.26 1.36
N GLY A 202 4.76 0.37 2.02
CA GLY A 202 3.69 -0.30 2.76
C GLY A 202 2.79 -1.15 1.88
N ASP A 203 2.43 -0.65 0.69
CA ASP A 203 1.61 -1.36 -0.29
C ASP A 203 2.35 -2.57 -0.86
N THR A 204 3.66 -2.40 -1.15
CA THR A 204 4.53 -3.48 -1.62
C THR A 204 4.70 -4.56 -0.54
N PHE A 205 4.91 -4.14 0.72
CA PHE A 205 4.97 -5.05 1.87
C PHE A 205 3.68 -5.85 1.99
N LEU A 206 2.51 -5.19 1.98
CA LEU A 206 1.20 -5.85 2.07
C LEU A 206 1.01 -6.87 0.95
N SER A 207 1.32 -6.51 -0.29
CA SER A 207 1.18 -7.39 -1.45
C SER A 207 2.03 -8.65 -1.32
N ALA A 208 3.29 -8.50 -0.91
CA ALA A 208 4.20 -9.63 -0.66
C ALA A 208 3.75 -10.47 0.53
N LEU A 209 3.33 -9.84 1.64
CA LEU A 209 2.81 -10.53 2.83
C LEU A 209 1.66 -11.47 2.46
N VAL A 210 0.67 -10.96 1.71
CA VAL A 210 -0.49 -11.74 1.25
C VAL A 210 -0.04 -12.91 0.38
N TYR A 211 0.82 -12.68 -0.62
CA TYR A 211 1.31 -13.74 -1.50
C TYR A 211 2.01 -14.85 -0.74
N PHE A 212 2.96 -14.50 0.13
CA PHE A 212 3.74 -15.49 0.85
C PHE A 212 2.94 -16.18 1.96
N TYR A 213 1.94 -15.49 2.54
CA TYR A 213 0.98 -16.13 3.43
C TYR A 213 0.14 -17.17 2.69
N LEU A 214 -0.44 -16.83 1.56
CA LEU A 214 -1.23 -17.79 0.75
C LEU A 214 -0.39 -18.99 0.29
N ARG A 215 0.92 -18.80 0.12
CA ARG A 215 1.84 -19.86 -0.26
C ARG A 215 2.25 -20.77 0.88
N TYR A 216 2.45 -20.24 2.08
CA TYR A 216 3.04 -20.95 3.21
C TYR A 216 2.09 -21.14 4.41
N GLY A 217 0.98 -20.43 4.46
CA GLY A 217 -0.02 -20.51 5.53
C GLY A 217 0.41 -19.89 6.87
N LYS A 218 1.49 -19.11 6.91
CA LYS A 218 2.04 -18.56 8.16
C LYS A 218 2.58 -17.15 7.98
N ILE A 219 2.17 -16.23 8.85
CA ILE A 219 2.64 -14.84 8.88
C ILE A 219 4.14 -14.76 9.17
N ASP A 220 4.62 -15.52 10.17
CA ASP A 220 6.06 -15.59 10.52
C ASP A 220 6.96 -15.87 9.32
N THR A 221 6.49 -16.74 8.43
CA THR A 221 7.21 -17.11 7.22
C THR A 221 7.10 -16.03 6.14
N ALA A 222 5.97 -15.33 6.07
CA ALA A 222 5.69 -14.32 5.04
C ALA A 222 6.43 -12.99 5.30
N ILE A 223 6.53 -12.55 6.56
CA ILE A 223 7.15 -11.26 6.94
C ILE A 223 8.57 -11.07 6.37
N PRO A 224 9.52 -12.03 6.46
CA PRO A 224 10.86 -11.84 5.90
C PRO A 224 10.85 -11.55 4.40
N TYR A 225 9.98 -12.20 3.64
CA TYR A 225 9.82 -11.93 2.20
C TYR A 225 9.19 -10.57 1.94
N ALA A 226 8.19 -10.18 2.76
CA ALA A 226 7.58 -8.86 2.68
C ALA A 226 8.58 -7.74 2.99
N ASN A 227 9.49 -7.94 3.97
CA ASN A 227 10.61 -7.03 4.24
C ASN A 227 11.56 -6.90 3.05
N LYS A 228 11.93 -8.01 2.38
CA LYS A 228 12.74 -7.96 1.16
C LYS A 228 12.04 -7.16 0.05
N ALA A 229 10.74 -7.40 -0.16
CA ALA A 229 9.96 -6.69 -1.17
C ALA A 229 9.89 -5.18 -0.90
N ALA A 230 9.60 -4.78 0.33
CA ALA A 230 9.59 -3.38 0.74
C ALA A 230 10.98 -2.73 0.63
N ALA A 231 12.06 -3.47 0.97
CA ALA A 231 13.44 -2.99 0.83
C ALA A 231 13.78 -2.68 -0.64
N ILE A 232 13.35 -3.52 -1.58
CA ILE A 232 13.53 -3.22 -3.02
C ILE A 232 12.74 -1.96 -3.40
N ALA A 233 11.48 -1.84 -2.98
CA ALA A 233 10.65 -0.69 -3.33
C ALA A 233 11.28 0.64 -2.90
N VAL A 234 11.82 0.73 -1.68
CA VAL A 234 12.40 2.00 -1.16
C VAL A 234 13.70 2.42 -1.86
N THR A 235 14.30 1.59 -2.70
CA THR A 235 15.46 1.96 -3.54
C THR A 235 15.06 2.69 -4.82
N HIS A 236 13.76 2.86 -5.08
CA HIS A 236 13.23 3.50 -6.28
C HIS A 236 12.44 4.77 -5.91
N PHE A 237 12.25 5.65 -6.89
CA PHE A 237 11.47 6.87 -6.72
C PHE A 237 9.97 6.62 -6.97
N GLY A 238 9.11 7.18 -6.11
CA GLY A 238 7.65 7.07 -6.22
C GLY A 238 7.12 5.67 -5.88
N THR A 239 5.90 5.37 -6.32
CA THR A 239 5.28 4.06 -6.14
C THR A 239 5.89 3.06 -7.11
N TYR A 240 6.78 2.20 -6.60
CA TYR A 240 7.46 1.19 -7.41
C TYR A 240 6.63 -0.09 -7.52
N VAL A 241 6.52 -0.63 -8.73
CA VAL A 241 5.93 -1.93 -9.00
C VAL A 241 7.03 -2.96 -9.23
N LEU A 242 7.05 -4.01 -8.43
CA LEU A 242 8.05 -5.08 -8.49
C LEU A 242 8.12 -5.70 -9.89
N GLN A 243 9.34 -5.94 -10.35
CA GLN A 243 9.62 -6.56 -11.64
C GLN A 243 9.91 -8.06 -11.45
N LYS A 244 9.89 -8.84 -12.52
CA LYS A 244 10.20 -10.29 -12.46
C LYS A 244 11.53 -10.61 -11.80
N ARG A 245 12.57 -9.79 -12.04
CA ARG A 245 13.90 -9.93 -11.41
C ARG A 245 13.82 -9.78 -9.90
N ASP A 246 13.00 -8.81 -9.43
CA ASP A 246 12.83 -8.51 -8.01
C ASP A 246 12.12 -9.69 -7.31
N ILE A 247 11.13 -10.29 -7.96
CA ILE A 247 10.44 -11.49 -7.45
C ILE A 247 11.41 -12.67 -7.30
N HIS A 248 12.36 -12.84 -8.23
CA HIS A 248 13.41 -13.88 -8.10
C HIS A 248 14.30 -13.58 -6.88
N GLU A 249 14.78 -12.36 -6.73
CA GLU A 249 15.61 -11.94 -5.60
C GLU A 249 14.90 -12.11 -4.25
N ILE A 250 13.60 -11.83 -4.18
CA ILE A 250 12.80 -12.04 -2.96
C ILE A 250 12.68 -13.52 -2.61
N CYS A 251 12.57 -14.40 -3.63
CA CYS A 251 12.35 -15.83 -3.43
C CYS A 251 13.63 -16.64 -3.14
N ASP A 252 14.78 -16.10 -3.46
CA ASP A 252 16.11 -16.68 -3.19
C ASP A 252 16.55 -16.40 -1.74
#